data_48553f7598855b7b2bbd488cfd83e42a
#
_entry.id   48553f7598855b7b2bbd488cfd83e42a
#
_cell.length_a   1.000
_cell.length_b   1.000
_cell.length_c   1.000
_cell.angle_alpha   90.00
_cell.angle_beta   90.00
_cell.angle_gamma   90.00
#
_symmetry.space_group_name_H-M   'P 1'
#
loop_
_entity.id
_entity.type
_entity.pdbx_description
1 polymer ?
#
loop_
_entity_poly.entity_id
_entity_poly.type
_entity_poly.pdbx_seq_one_letter_code
_entity_poly.pdbx_strand_id
1 'polypeptide(L)'
;MMLRVLFLLTLSLGLPPLVSADNLPTPEHGPVLRIQGSNTIGAALGPALVEGLLREQGLRNVHREPADTANELRIVGETGQGRPVIVELAAHGSSTGFTALKTGTADLAASSRSIKDSELASLDPLGDLKTPTAEQVIAIDGLAIILHPDNPLHQLDTTQLARIFSGDAKTWEEVGGHGGTIHLYARDDQSGTYDTFKDLVLDGRGKTLSSTAKRFESSEQLSDAVSADPQGIGFIGLPYVRQAKAVAIIDGQSQAMLPLNSLIATEDYPLSRRLFFYLPPTGKNPWAQALVDYTQSSKGQAIVAANGFIAQTVQAMTVTPNALMPEGYQSLSRHAQRLSVNFRFEEGSASLDNKARQDLTRVLDYIKQHDKTAGQVTLVGFGDAKSDPARADLLSKLRAMAVRRELVKDGVVLREIRGFGAEMPVAANSKDEGRIKNRRVEVWVY
;
A
#
# COMPACT_ATOMS: atom_id res chain seq x y z
N MET A 1 9.36 72.26 20.15
CA MET A 1 9.49 71.11 21.06
C MET A 1 8.43 70.08 20.63
N MET A 2 8.76 69.19 19.67
CA MET A 2 7.83 68.22 19.10
C MET A 2 8.12 66.85 19.69
N LEU A 3 7.14 66.31 20.39
CA LEU A 3 7.21 64.98 21.02
C LEU A 3 6.84 63.91 19.98
N ARG A 4 7.80 63.05 19.60
CA ARG A 4 7.55 61.89 18.75
C ARG A 4 7.10 60.73 19.62
N VAL A 5 5.84 60.32 19.45
CA VAL A 5 5.30 59.09 20.02
C VAL A 5 5.67 57.91 19.10
N LEU A 6 6.44 56.96 19.62
CA LEU A 6 6.83 55.74 18.96
C LEU A 6 5.78 54.64 19.26
N PHE A 7 5.00 54.25 18.25
CA PHE A 7 4.07 53.12 18.36
C PHE A 7 4.86 51.83 18.14
N LEU A 8 5.03 51.04 19.17
CA LEU A 8 5.52 49.68 19.08
C LEU A 8 4.35 48.76 18.69
N LEU A 9 4.36 48.26 17.45
CA LEU A 9 3.46 47.22 16.98
C LEU A 9 4.02 45.87 17.44
N THR A 10 3.45 45.26 18.48
CA THR A 10 3.76 43.88 18.87
C THR A 10 3.03 42.93 17.94
N LEU A 11 3.78 42.33 17.04
CA LEU A 11 3.31 41.23 16.16
C LEU A 11 3.23 39.95 17.01
N SER A 12 2.04 39.60 17.47
CA SER A 12 1.79 38.31 18.12
C SER A 12 1.77 37.22 17.00
N LEU A 13 2.84 36.48 16.88
CA LEU A 13 2.84 35.21 16.14
C LEU A 13 1.93 34.24 16.91
N GLY A 14 0.71 34.11 16.45
CA GLY A 14 -0.18 33.03 16.86
C GLY A 14 0.39 31.68 16.40
N LEU A 15 1.00 30.94 17.31
CA LEU A 15 1.24 29.51 17.12
C LEU A 15 -0.14 28.84 16.94
N PRO A 16 -0.30 27.93 15.95
CA PRO A 16 -1.52 27.15 15.86
C PRO A 16 -1.70 26.39 17.19
N PRO A 17 -2.94 26.25 17.68
CA PRO A 17 -3.18 25.52 18.91
C PRO A 17 -2.68 24.07 18.72
N LEU A 18 -1.74 23.66 19.55
CA LEU A 18 -1.45 22.25 19.80
C LEU A 18 -2.79 21.63 20.23
N VAL A 19 -3.36 20.78 19.41
CA VAL A 19 -4.52 19.98 19.79
C VAL A 19 -4.07 19.11 20.97
N SER A 20 -4.49 19.50 22.15
CA SER A 20 -4.19 18.75 23.37
C SER A 20 -4.80 17.37 23.29
N ALA A 21 -4.04 16.37 23.72
CA ALA A 21 -4.41 14.96 23.82
C ALA A 21 -5.70 14.68 24.67
N ASP A 22 -6.25 15.69 25.34
CA ASP A 22 -7.38 15.56 26.25
C ASP A 22 -8.78 15.61 25.59
N ASN A 23 -8.90 15.61 24.25
CA ASN A 23 -10.16 15.91 23.56
C ASN A 23 -10.88 14.73 22.90
N LEU A 24 -10.32 13.50 22.93
CA LEU A 24 -11.05 12.36 22.38
C LEU A 24 -12.04 11.82 23.42
N PRO A 25 -13.32 11.65 23.05
CA PRO A 25 -14.35 11.20 24.00
C PRO A 25 -14.08 9.77 24.46
N THR A 26 -14.08 9.55 25.78
CA THR A 26 -14.00 8.23 26.39
C THR A 26 -15.36 7.87 26.96
N PRO A 27 -16.10 6.93 26.36
CA PRO A 27 -17.39 6.48 26.88
C PRO A 27 -17.21 5.85 28.27
N GLU A 28 -18.25 5.87 29.09
CA GLU A 28 -18.20 5.24 30.41
C GLU A 28 -18.09 3.72 30.34
N HIS A 29 -18.61 3.13 29.26
CA HIS A 29 -18.60 1.67 29.02
C HIS A 29 -18.36 1.35 27.55
N GLY A 30 -17.71 0.21 27.30
CA GLY A 30 -17.44 -0.32 25.97
C GLY A 30 -16.19 0.22 25.30
N PRO A 31 -15.87 -0.27 24.09
CA PRO A 31 -14.70 0.16 23.33
C PRO A 31 -14.90 1.56 22.75
N VAL A 32 -13.82 2.34 22.66
CA VAL A 32 -13.81 3.63 21.99
C VAL A 32 -13.75 3.47 20.46
N LEU A 33 -13.21 2.35 19.99
CA LEU A 33 -13.01 2.04 18.57
C LEU A 33 -13.07 0.53 18.33
N ARG A 34 -13.77 0.12 17.29
CA ARG A 34 -13.86 -1.28 16.82
C ARG A 34 -13.30 -1.35 15.41
N ILE A 35 -12.22 -2.12 15.22
CA ILE A 35 -11.54 -2.33 13.96
C ILE A 35 -11.74 -3.77 13.54
N GLN A 36 -12.24 -4.01 12.33
CA GLN A 36 -12.35 -5.37 11.81
C GLN A 36 -11.78 -5.47 10.39
N GLY A 37 -11.32 -6.63 10.01
CA GLY A 37 -10.95 -6.92 8.63
C GLY A 37 -9.65 -7.70 8.46
N SER A 38 -8.75 -7.17 7.66
CA SER A 38 -7.56 -7.84 7.14
C SER A 38 -6.66 -8.43 8.23
N ASN A 39 -6.39 -9.74 8.15
CA ASN A 39 -5.38 -10.39 8.97
C ASN A 39 -3.96 -9.85 8.65
N THR A 40 -3.67 -9.50 7.40
CA THR A 40 -2.39 -8.88 7.03
C THR A 40 -2.09 -7.61 7.85
N ILE A 41 -3.11 -6.79 8.09
CA ILE A 41 -2.99 -5.59 8.91
C ILE A 41 -3.14 -5.91 10.39
N GLY A 42 -4.15 -6.69 10.73
CA GLY A 42 -4.58 -6.91 12.11
C GLY A 42 -3.69 -7.83 12.94
N ALA A 43 -2.86 -8.67 12.31
CA ALA A 43 -1.97 -9.57 13.04
C ALA A 43 -0.88 -8.82 13.83
N ALA A 44 -0.29 -7.77 13.26
CA ALA A 44 0.81 -7.03 13.88
C ALA A 44 0.69 -5.52 13.71
N LEU A 45 0.51 -5.02 12.49
CA LEU A 45 0.54 -3.59 12.16
C LEU A 45 -0.59 -2.82 12.85
N GLY A 46 -1.82 -3.29 12.75
CA GLY A 46 -2.99 -2.65 13.35
C GLY A 46 -2.84 -2.45 14.86
N PRO A 47 -2.53 -3.52 15.62
CA PRO A 47 -2.24 -3.39 17.05
C PRO A 47 -1.12 -2.40 17.37
N ALA A 48 -0.02 -2.42 16.61
CA ALA A 48 1.10 -1.51 16.84
C ALA A 48 0.72 -0.04 16.59
N LEU A 49 -0.07 0.24 15.54
CA LEU A 49 -0.59 1.58 15.26
C LEU A 49 -1.54 2.08 16.35
N VAL A 50 -2.43 1.22 16.83
CA VAL A 50 -3.34 1.56 17.95
C VAL A 50 -2.54 1.83 19.23
N GLU A 51 -1.58 0.98 19.60
CA GLU A 51 -0.71 1.24 20.76
C GLU A 51 0.02 2.57 20.63
N GLY A 52 0.54 2.86 19.44
CA GLY A 52 1.21 4.13 19.14
C GLY A 52 0.27 5.32 19.35
N LEU A 53 -0.96 5.24 18.81
CA LEU A 53 -1.98 6.28 19.01
C LEU A 53 -2.31 6.47 20.49
N LEU A 54 -2.58 5.38 21.24
CA LEU A 54 -2.94 5.47 22.65
C LEU A 54 -1.83 6.15 23.47
N ARG A 55 -0.56 5.81 23.20
CA ARG A 55 0.60 6.48 23.84
C ARG A 55 0.71 7.96 23.43
N GLU A 56 0.46 8.29 22.15
CA GLU A 56 0.45 9.68 21.68
C GLU A 56 -0.66 10.51 22.34
N GLN A 57 -1.80 9.88 22.65
CA GLN A 57 -2.88 10.47 23.42
C GLN A 57 -2.60 10.55 24.94
N GLY A 58 -1.39 10.23 25.39
CA GLY A 58 -0.99 10.33 26.78
C GLY A 58 -1.52 9.22 27.70
N LEU A 59 -2.10 8.15 27.13
CA LEU A 59 -2.59 7.02 27.93
C LEU A 59 -1.42 6.20 28.49
N ARG A 60 -1.61 5.71 29.70
CA ARG A 60 -0.62 4.89 30.44
C ARG A 60 -0.97 3.42 30.35
N ASN A 61 -0.03 2.55 30.74
CA ASN A 61 -0.21 1.11 30.82
C ASN A 61 -0.78 0.48 29.53
N VAL A 62 -0.35 1.00 28.36
CA VAL A 62 -0.82 0.50 27.07
C VAL A 62 -0.31 -0.91 26.81
N HIS A 63 -1.22 -1.86 26.68
CA HIS A 63 -0.92 -3.29 26.48
C HIS A 63 -1.99 -3.98 25.64
N ARG A 64 -1.68 -5.21 25.21
CA ARG A 64 -2.60 -6.08 24.46
C ARG A 64 -3.18 -7.14 25.37
N GLU A 65 -4.46 -7.43 25.20
CA GLU A 65 -5.16 -8.54 25.83
C GLU A 65 -5.75 -9.44 24.74
N PRO A 66 -5.54 -10.76 24.79
CA PRO A 66 -6.21 -11.66 23.86
C PRO A 66 -7.72 -11.65 24.13
N ALA A 67 -8.51 -11.75 23.06
CA ALA A 67 -9.94 -12.04 23.17
C ALA A 67 -10.17 -13.55 23.19
N ASP A 68 -11.42 -13.95 23.40
CA ASP A 68 -11.79 -15.39 23.44
C ASP A 68 -11.72 -16.05 22.06
N THR A 69 -11.82 -15.26 21.01
CA THR A 69 -11.76 -15.72 19.62
C THR A 69 -10.32 -15.56 19.09
N ALA A 70 -9.81 -16.56 18.38
CA ALA A 70 -8.53 -16.47 17.70
C ALA A 70 -8.52 -15.30 16.70
N ASN A 71 -7.36 -14.63 16.53
CA ASN A 71 -7.18 -13.43 15.70
C ASN A 71 -8.01 -12.21 16.14
N GLU A 72 -8.51 -12.22 17.37
CA GLU A 72 -9.12 -11.07 18.02
C GLU A 72 -8.33 -10.65 19.25
N LEU A 73 -8.27 -9.35 19.49
CA LEU A 73 -7.58 -8.80 20.65
C LEU A 73 -8.15 -7.45 21.07
N ARG A 74 -7.85 -7.05 22.28
CA ARG A 74 -8.09 -5.71 22.82
C ARG A 74 -6.77 -5.02 23.04
N ILE A 75 -6.72 -3.74 22.70
CA ILE A 75 -5.62 -2.86 23.09
C ILE A 75 -6.18 -1.92 24.16
N VAL A 76 -5.60 -2.00 25.34
CA VAL A 76 -6.08 -1.26 26.52
C VAL A 76 -5.04 -0.23 26.94
N GLY A 77 -5.50 0.97 27.24
CA GLY A 77 -4.70 2.03 27.85
C GLY A 77 -5.50 2.65 29.01
N GLU A 78 -4.86 3.40 29.86
CA GLU A 78 -5.48 4.05 31.00
C GLU A 78 -5.32 5.57 30.94
N THR A 79 -6.40 6.30 31.19
CA THR A 79 -6.35 7.76 31.35
C THR A 79 -5.57 8.14 32.60
N GLY A 80 -5.20 9.42 32.75
CA GLY A 80 -4.57 9.94 33.98
C GLY A 80 -5.40 9.71 35.25
N GLN A 81 -6.71 9.45 35.10
CA GLN A 81 -7.65 9.14 36.21
C GLN A 81 -7.86 7.63 36.44
N GLY A 82 -7.09 6.77 35.74
CA GLY A 82 -7.20 5.32 35.86
C GLY A 82 -8.41 4.69 35.13
N ARG A 83 -9.10 5.44 34.25
CA ARG A 83 -10.20 4.87 33.45
C ARG A 83 -9.64 4.13 32.24
N PRO A 84 -10.12 2.90 31.96
CA PRO A 84 -9.68 2.14 30.80
C PRO A 84 -10.20 2.77 29.50
N VAL A 85 -9.36 2.75 28.46
CA VAL A 85 -9.68 3.08 27.08
C VAL A 85 -9.40 1.82 26.26
N ILE A 86 -10.41 1.27 25.62
CA ILE A 86 -10.35 -0.04 24.98
C ILE A 86 -10.58 0.13 23.47
N VAL A 87 -9.67 -0.43 22.67
CA VAL A 87 -9.85 -0.61 21.23
C VAL A 87 -9.97 -2.11 20.94
N GLU A 88 -11.02 -2.52 20.27
CA GLU A 88 -11.21 -3.91 19.84
C GLU A 88 -10.74 -4.09 18.39
N LEU A 89 -10.03 -5.17 18.13
CA LEU A 89 -9.52 -5.52 16.83
C LEU A 89 -9.81 -6.98 16.50
N ALA A 90 -10.47 -7.24 15.34
CA ALA A 90 -10.74 -8.58 14.82
C ALA A 90 -10.14 -8.73 13.41
N ALA A 91 -9.25 -9.72 13.22
CA ALA A 91 -8.41 -9.86 12.05
C ALA A 91 -8.73 -11.13 11.22
N HIS A 92 -9.97 -11.23 10.73
CA HIS A 92 -10.50 -12.42 10.03
C HIS A 92 -10.45 -12.34 8.50
N GLY A 93 -10.10 -11.19 7.92
CA GLY A 93 -9.97 -10.99 6.48
C GLY A 93 -10.67 -9.71 6.00
N SER A 94 -10.24 -9.19 4.84
CA SER A 94 -10.72 -7.88 4.34
C SER A 94 -12.24 -7.83 4.17
N SER A 95 -12.86 -8.90 3.69
CA SER A 95 -14.31 -8.96 3.48
C SER A 95 -15.09 -8.88 4.78
N THR A 96 -14.55 -9.40 5.90
CA THR A 96 -15.22 -9.32 7.21
C THR A 96 -15.32 -7.89 7.73
N GLY A 97 -14.30 -7.05 7.43
CA GLY A 97 -14.32 -5.63 7.79
C GLY A 97 -15.47 -4.88 7.12
N PHE A 98 -15.70 -5.10 5.82
CA PHE A 98 -16.82 -4.48 5.11
C PHE A 98 -18.18 -5.00 5.59
N THR A 99 -18.27 -6.29 5.90
CA THR A 99 -19.46 -6.88 6.52
C THR A 99 -19.75 -6.25 7.88
N ALA A 100 -18.72 -6.05 8.69
CA ALA A 100 -18.84 -5.44 10.02
C ALA A 100 -19.24 -3.95 9.97
N LEU A 101 -18.76 -3.19 8.98
CA LEU A 101 -19.25 -1.83 8.74
C LEU A 101 -20.76 -1.85 8.42
N LYS A 102 -21.19 -2.76 7.54
CA LYS A 102 -22.59 -2.91 7.14
C LYS A 102 -23.51 -3.22 8.31
N THR A 103 -23.06 -4.07 9.23
CA THR A 103 -23.84 -4.49 10.40
C THR A 103 -23.69 -3.55 11.61
N GLY A 104 -22.85 -2.51 11.50
CA GLY A 104 -22.57 -1.57 12.59
C GLY A 104 -21.75 -2.18 13.75
N THR A 105 -21.07 -3.29 13.51
CA THR A 105 -20.19 -3.95 14.49
C THR A 105 -18.72 -3.51 14.40
N ALA A 106 -18.37 -2.68 13.40
CA ALA A 106 -17.11 -1.99 13.31
C ALA A 106 -17.30 -0.51 13.02
N ASP A 107 -16.34 0.30 13.46
CA ASP A 107 -16.24 1.74 13.18
C ASP A 107 -15.28 2.02 12.03
N LEU A 108 -14.34 1.11 11.80
CA LEU A 108 -13.31 1.17 10.77
C LEU A 108 -13.07 -0.22 10.20
N ALA A 109 -12.99 -0.33 8.86
CA ALA A 109 -12.56 -1.56 8.21
C ALA A 109 -11.11 -1.49 7.77
N ALA A 110 -10.32 -2.51 8.12
CA ALA A 110 -8.96 -2.72 7.62
C ALA A 110 -9.00 -3.65 6.40
N SER A 111 -8.36 -3.26 5.28
CA SER A 111 -8.38 -4.07 4.06
C SER A 111 -7.00 -4.10 3.39
N SER A 112 -6.60 -5.27 2.91
CA SER A 112 -5.37 -5.46 2.13
C SER A 112 -5.63 -5.51 0.60
N ARG A 113 -6.74 -4.96 0.18
CA ARG A 113 -7.15 -4.68 -1.21
C ARG A 113 -8.13 -3.52 -1.26
N SER A 114 -8.36 -2.96 -2.43
CA SER A 114 -9.44 -2.00 -2.62
C SER A 114 -10.82 -2.65 -2.35
N ILE A 115 -11.78 -1.81 -1.95
CA ILE A 115 -13.19 -2.22 -1.82
C ILE A 115 -13.71 -2.69 -3.17
N LYS A 116 -14.44 -3.82 -3.20
CA LYS A 116 -15.11 -4.34 -4.40
C LYS A 116 -16.38 -3.55 -4.71
N ASP A 117 -16.78 -3.48 -5.98
CA ASP A 117 -18.00 -2.76 -6.36
C ASP A 117 -19.26 -3.34 -5.71
N SER A 118 -19.31 -4.67 -5.50
CA SER A 118 -20.39 -5.33 -4.76
C SER A 118 -20.45 -4.94 -3.28
N GLU A 119 -19.29 -4.76 -2.65
CA GLU A 119 -19.19 -4.28 -1.27
C GLU A 119 -19.59 -2.81 -1.19
N LEU A 120 -19.09 -1.98 -2.11
CA LEU A 120 -19.45 -0.56 -2.21
C LEU A 120 -20.96 -0.38 -2.36
N ALA A 121 -21.58 -1.10 -3.28
CA ALA A 121 -23.05 -1.08 -3.46
C ALA A 121 -23.81 -1.50 -2.19
N SER A 122 -23.27 -2.48 -1.45
CA SER A 122 -23.90 -2.95 -0.21
C SER A 122 -23.77 -1.98 0.97
N LEU A 123 -22.83 -1.04 0.88
CA LEU A 123 -22.49 -0.04 1.90
C LEU A 123 -22.97 1.38 1.52
N ASP A 124 -23.73 1.52 0.43
CA ASP A 124 -24.26 2.82 -0.04
C ASP A 124 -24.95 3.65 1.07
N PRO A 125 -25.73 3.06 2.01
CA PRO A 125 -26.30 3.83 3.12
C PRO A 125 -25.27 4.50 4.07
N LEU A 126 -24.02 4.06 4.05
CA LEU A 126 -22.93 4.64 4.84
C LEU A 126 -22.17 5.76 4.11
N GLY A 127 -22.54 6.04 2.86
CA GLY A 127 -21.89 7.01 1.99
C GLY A 127 -20.82 6.40 1.08
N ASP A 128 -20.29 7.19 0.16
CA ASP A 128 -19.30 6.73 -0.82
C ASP A 128 -17.93 6.49 -0.15
N LEU A 129 -17.58 5.19 -0.03
CA LEU A 129 -16.32 4.74 0.56
C LEU A 129 -15.11 4.89 -0.38
N LYS A 130 -15.27 5.37 -1.61
CA LYS A 130 -14.15 5.72 -2.51
C LYS A 130 -13.75 7.20 -2.43
N THR A 131 -14.37 7.99 -1.56
CA THR A 131 -13.97 9.40 -1.37
C THR A 131 -12.58 9.51 -0.72
N PRO A 132 -11.84 10.62 -0.94
CA PRO A 132 -10.51 10.81 -0.34
C PRO A 132 -10.49 10.80 1.18
N THR A 133 -11.63 11.07 1.83
CA THR A 133 -11.74 11.03 3.30
C THR A 133 -12.11 9.65 3.83
N ALA A 134 -12.77 8.82 3.04
CA ALA A 134 -13.21 7.48 3.43
C ALA A 134 -12.15 6.40 3.12
N GLU A 135 -11.52 6.46 1.95
CA GLU A 135 -10.49 5.51 1.53
C GLU A 135 -9.10 6.03 1.87
N GLN A 136 -8.48 5.43 2.87
CA GLN A 136 -7.16 5.84 3.34
C GLN A 136 -6.12 4.76 3.07
N VAL A 137 -5.18 5.02 2.17
CA VAL A 137 -4.02 4.15 1.98
C VAL A 137 -3.06 4.37 3.14
N ILE A 138 -2.78 3.33 3.92
CA ILE A 138 -1.95 3.41 5.13
C ILE A 138 -0.53 2.89 4.93
N ALA A 139 -0.33 1.97 3.99
CA ALA A 139 0.95 1.36 3.67
C ALA A 139 0.89 0.71 2.29
N ILE A 140 2.04 0.31 1.75
CA ILE A 140 2.13 -0.55 0.58
C ILE A 140 2.75 -1.88 1.01
N ASP A 141 2.27 -2.97 0.40
CA ASP A 141 2.74 -4.32 0.63
C ASP A 141 3.06 -4.99 -0.71
N GLY A 142 3.97 -5.95 -0.69
CA GLY A 142 4.25 -6.84 -1.80
C GLY A 142 3.73 -8.24 -1.49
N LEU A 143 2.97 -8.81 -2.43
CA LEU A 143 2.57 -10.21 -2.37
C LEU A 143 3.75 -11.06 -2.80
N ALA A 144 4.45 -11.68 -1.86
CA ALA A 144 5.55 -12.56 -2.15
C ALA A 144 5.05 -13.96 -2.52
N ILE A 145 5.57 -14.51 -3.60
CA ILE A 145 5.46 -15.94 -3.92
C ILE A 145 6.60 -16.64 -3.19
N ILE A 146 6.24 -17.59 -2.35
CA ILE A 146 7.19 -18.26 -1.45
C ILE A 146 7.29 -19.75 -1.75
N LEU A 147 8.51 -20.23 -1.65
CA LEU A 147 8.90 -21.63 -1.80
C LEU A 147 9.65 -22.10 -0.55
N HIS A 148 9.83 -23.42 -0.46
CA HIS A 148 10.82 -23.98 0.48
C HIS A 148 12.21 -23.35 0.23
N PRO A 149 13.01 -23.09 1.28
CA PRO A 149 14.33 -22.47 1.12
C PRO A 149 15.26 -23.17 0.10
N ASP A 150 15.23 -24.50 0.06
CA ASP A 150 16.09 -25.30 -0.81
C ASP A 150 15.52 -25.51 -2.22
N ASN A 151 14.33 -25.00 -2.55
CA ASN A 151 13.80 -25.11 -3.92
C ASN A 151 14.71 -24.33 -4.87
N PRO A 152 15.17 -24.93 -6.02
CA PRO A 152 16.15 -24.29 -6.90
C PRO A 152 15.59 -23.15 -7.75
N LEU A 153 14.27 -23.00 -7.87
CA LEU A 153 13.67 -21.93 -8.66
C LEU A 153 13.93 -20.56 -8.06
N HIS A 154 14.29 -19.59 -8.92
CA HIS A 154 14.57 -18.21 -8.52
C HIS A 154 13.54 -17.21 -9.07
N GLN A 155 12.77 -17.61 -10.09
CA GLN A 155 11.74 -16.78 -10.71
C GLN A 155 10.60 -17.62 -11.26
N LEU A 156 9.43 -17.00 -11.35
CA LEU A 156 8.24 -17.54 -12.01
C LEU A 156 7.53 -16.39 -12.73
N ASP A 157 6.89 -16.69 -13.87
CA ASP A 157 6.00 -15.72 -14.48
C ASP A 157 4.54 -15.88 -13.99
N THR A 158 3.74 -14.84 -14.18
CA THR A 158 2.34 -14.86 -13.74
C THR A 158 1.48 -15.90 -14.45
N THR A 159 1.90 -16.39 -15.64
CA THR A 159 1.22 -17.48 -16.35
C THR A 159 1.57 -18.83 -15.72
N GLN A 160 2.83 -19.05 -15.37
CA GLN A 160 3.25 -20.23 -14.61
C GLN A 160 2.53 -20.28 -13.25
N LEU A 161 2.44 -19.16 -12.53
CA LEU A 161 1.70 -19.07 -11.28
C LEU A 161 0.23 -19.44 -11.45
N ALA A 162 -0.43 -18.94 -12.49
CA ALA A 162 -1.83 -19.29 -12.76
C ALA A 162 -2.00 -20.80 -13.04
N ARG A 163 -1.09 -21.42 -13.80
CA ARG A 163 -1.10 -22.87 -14.06
C ARG A 163 -0.86 -23.69 -12.80
N ILE A 164 0.07 -23.25 -11.96
CA ILE A 164 0.39 -23.93 -10.69
C ILE A 164 -0.83 -23.87 -9.76
N PHE A 165 -1.32 -22.69 -9.46
CA PHE A 165 -2.38 -22.53 -8.47
C PHE A 165 -3.76 -22.97 -8.96
N SER A 166 -3.99 -23.08 -10.27
CA SER A 166 -5.19 -23.75 -10.81
C SER A 166 -5.12 -25.26 -10.77
N GLY A 167 -3.93 -25.84 -10.58
CA GLY A 167 -3.68 -27.28 -10.65
C GLY A 167 -3.52 -27.81 -12.07
N ASP A 168 -3.35 -26.92 -13.08
CA ASP A 168 -3.04 -27.33 -14.45
C ASP A 168 -1.58 -27.81 -14.58
N ALA A 169 -0.66 -27.24 -13.80
CA ALA A 169 0.69 -27.77 -13.60
C ALA A 169 0.73 -28.44 -12.22
N LYS A 170 1.07 -29.72 -12.20
CA LYS A 170 1.06 -30.56 -10.99
C LYS A 170 2.44 -30.90 -10.47
N THR A 171 3.44 -30.78 -11.32
CA THR A 171 4.83 -31.09 -10.99
C THR A 171 5.76 -29.91 -11.27
N TRP A 172 6.87 -29.86 -10.56
CA TRP A 172 7.85 -28.79 -10.72
C TRP A 172 8.50 -28.79 -12.11
N GLU A 173 8.65 -29.97 -12.76
CA GLU A 173 9.19 -30.07 -14.12
C GLU A 173 8.33 -29.32 -15.15
N GLU A 174 7.01 -29.29 -14.98
CA GLU A 174 6.09 -28.61 -15.91
C GLU A 174 6.25 -27.09 -15.92
N VAL A 175 6.99 -26.54 -14.94
CA VAL A 175 7.26 -25.10 -14.80
C VAL A 175 8.76 -24.79 -14.76
N GLY A 176 9.61 -25.74 -15.18
CA GLY A 176 11.06 -25.54 -15.31
C GLY A 176 11.85 -25.79 -14.03
N GLY A 177 11.24 -26.40 -13.02
CA GLY A 177 11.88 -26.86 -11.79
C GLY A 177 12.34 -28.31 -11.87
N HIS A 178 12.67 -28.89 -10.73
CA HIS A 178 13.12 -30.27 -10.59
C HIS A 178 12.21 -31.04 -9.66
N GLY A 179 11.76 -32.18 -10.12
CA GLY A 179 11.14 -33.33 -9.46
C GLY A 179 10.15 -33.10 -8.34
N GLY A 180 9.00 -33.69 -8.48
CA GLY A 180 7.99 -33.83 -7.43
C GLY A 180 6.70 -33.08 -7.67
N THR A 181 5.68 -33.52 -6.96
CA THR A 181 4.34 -32.95 -6.99
C THR A 181 4.32 -31.61 -6.27
N ILE A 182 3.74 -30.57 -6.89
CA ILE A 182 3.59 -29.25 -6.26
C ILE A 182 2.51 -29.32 -5.19
N HIS A 183 2.82 -28.86 -3.99
CA HIS A 183 1.85 -28.72 -2.89
C HIS A 183 1.46 -27.25 -2.73
N LEU A 184 0.16 -26.97 -2.85
CA LEU A 184 -0.39 -25.61 -2.86
C LEU A 184 -0.81 -25.16 -1.47
N TYR A 185 -0.35 -23.97 -1.09
CA TYR A 185 -0.69 -23.30 0.18
C TYR A 185 -1.31 -21.93 -0.12
N ALA A 186 -2.51 -21.68 0.34
CA ALA A 186 -3.25 -20.46 0.05
C ALA A 186 -3.92 -19.89 1.30
N ARG A 187 -4.21 -18.60 1.27
CA ARG A 187 -5.06 -17.96 2.28
C ARG A 187 -6.52 -18.38 2.06
N ASP A 188 -7.32 -18.23 3.12
CA ASP A 188 -8.76 -18.51 3.10
C ASP A 188 -9.56 -17.55 2.21
N ASP A 189 -10.86 -17.81 2.03
CA ASP A 189 -11.74 -17.04 1.14
C ASP A 189 -12.07 -15.63 1.66
N GLN A 190 -11.85 -15.34 2.95
CA GLN A 190 -12.07 -14.01 3.53
C GLN A 190 -10.83 -13.12 3.38
N SER A 191 -9.72 -13.70 2.96
CA SER A 191 -8.43 -13.03 2.90
C SER A 191 -8.31 -12.07 1.72
N GLY A 192 -8.05 -10.78 2.00
CA GLY A 192 -7.67 -9.83 0.96
C GLY A 192 -6.35 -10.18 0.25
N THR A 193 -5.49 -11.01 0.87
CA THR A 193 -4.29 -11.56 0.20
C THR A 193 -4.68 -12.55 -0.88
N TYR A 194 -5.66 -13.42 -0.59
CA TYR A 194 -6.20 -14.33 -1.59
C TYR A 194 -6.94 -13.55 -2.71
N ASP A 195 -7.79 -12.59 -2.34
CA ASP A 195 -8.48 -11.74 -3.33
C ASP A 195 -7.47 -11.06 -4.26
N THR A 196 -6.42 -10.43 -3.72
CA THR A 196 -5.38 -9.79 -4.54
C THR A 196 -4.67 -10.78 -5.47
N PHE A 197 -4.31 -11.97 -4.97
CA PHE A 197 -3.67 -13.00 -5.78
C PHE A 197 -4.62 -13.49 -6.89
N LYS A 198 -5.87 -13.72 -6.56
CA LYS A 198 -6.92 -14.11 -7.50
C LYS A 198 -7.06 -13.08 -8.62
N ASP A 199 -7.24 -11.82 -8.27
CA ASP A 199 -7.42 -10.73 -9.24
C ASP A 199 -6.20 -10.57 -10.16
N LEU A 200 -5.00 -10.53 -9.60
CA LEU A 200 -3.76 -10.28 -10.35
C LEU A 200 -3.29 -11.50 -11.17
N VAL A 201 -3.51 -12.72 -10.67
CA VAL A 201 -2.90 -13.92 -11.26
C VAL A 201 -3.93 -14.82 -11.93
N LEU A 202 -5.08 -15.09 -11.30
CA LEU A 202 -6.03 -16.11 -11.77
C LEU A 202 -7.13 -15.57 -12.69
N ASP A 203 -7.89 -14.56 -12.25
CA ASP A 203 -9.14 -14.13 -12.89
C ASP A 203 -8.94 -13.69 -14.35
N GLY A 204 -7.94 -12.88 -14.62
CA GLY A 204 -7.66 -12.42 -15.97
C GLY A 204 -7.16 -13.53 -16.94
N ARG A 205 -7.04 -14.77 -16.44
CA ARG A 205 -6.71 -15.97 -17.25
C ARG A 205 -7.85 -16.99 -17.22
N GLY A 206 -8.99 -16.63 -16.64
CA GLY A 206 -10.15 -17.50 -16.48
C GLY A 206 -9.85 -18.73 -15.62
N LYS A 207 -8.93 -18.60 -14.64
CA LYS A 207 -8.54 -19.68 -13.74
C LYS A 207 -9.11 -19.46 -12.34
N THR A 208 -9.29 -20.57 -11.63
CA THR A 208 -9.69 -20.58 -10.21
C THR A 208 -8.67 -21.36 -9.40
N LEU A 209 -8.58 -21.07 -8.12
CA LEU A 209 -7.69 -21.81 -7.23
C LEU A 209 -8.10 -23.29 -7.16
N SER A 210 -7.11 -24.17 -7.26
CA SER A 210 -7.30 -25.63 -7.13
C SER A 210 -7.90 -25.98 -5.77
N SER A 211 -8.84 -26.93 -5.77
CA SER A 211 -9.42 -27.49 -4.55
C SER A 211 -8.42 -28.26 -3.69
N THR A 212 -7.23 -28.60 -4.23
CA THR A 212 -6.16 -29.27 -3.51
C THR A 212 -5.34 -28.33 -2.64
N ALA A 213 -5.51 -27.01 -2.79
CA ALA A 213 -4.78 -26.02 -2.02
C ALA A 213 -5.19 -26.07 -0.53
N LYS A 214 -4.19 -26.22 0.35
CA LYS A 214 -4.40 -26.08 1.79
C LYS A 214 -4.65 -24.62 2.14
N ARG A 215 -5.72 -24.35 2.89
CA ARG A 215 -6.18 -23.00 3.20
C ARG A 215 -5.82 -22.62 4.62
N PHE A 216 -5.37 -21.36 4.81
CA PHE A 216 -4.93 -20.82 6.09
C PHE A 216 -5.54 -19.44 6.34
N GLU A 217 -6.05 -19.21 7.53
CA GLU A 217 -6.44 -17.88 7.99
C GLU A 217 -5.21 -17.07 8.43
N SER A 218 -4.24 -17.70 9.09
CA SER A 218 -3.02 -17.03 9.55
C SER A 218 -1.95 -16.97 8.46
N SER A 219 -1.41 -15.77 8.26
CA SER A 219 -0.28 -15.52 7.35
C SER A 219 0.99 -16.26 7.79
N GLU A 220 1.26 -16.28 9.11
CA GLU A 220 2.45 -16.92 9.69
C GLU A 220 2.41 -18.43 9.53
N GLN A 221 1.25 -19.04 9.84
CA GLN A 221 1.08 -20.50 9.72
C GLN A 221 1.25 -20.97 8.27
N LEU A 222 0.76 -20.19 7.29
CA LEU A 222 0.97 -20.50 5.88
C LEU A 222 2.46 -20.50 5.53
N SER A 223 3.19 -19.48 5.94
CA SER A 223 4.62 -19.34 5.65
C SER A 223 5.43 -20.48 6.30
N ASP A 224 5.13 -20.81 7.54
CA ASP A 224 5.78 -21.91 8.26
C ASP A 224 5.51 -23.27 7.56
N ALA A 225 4.27 -23.50 7.10
CA ALA A 225 3.91 -24.72 6.39
C ALA A 225 4.68 -24.86 5.06
N VAL A 226 4.83 -23.76 4.30
CA VAL A 226 5.63 -23.75 3.06
C VAL A 226 7.12 -23.98 3.35
N SER A 227 7.64 -23.37 4.42
CA SER A 227 9.05 -23.52 4.80
C SER A 227 9.40 -24.95 5.25
N ALA A 228 8.42 -25.72 5.71
CA ALA A 228 8.59 -27.10 6.16
C ALA A 228 8.35 -28.13 5.04
N ASP A 229 7.86 -27.72 3.87
CA ASP A 229 7.53 -28.63 2.78
C ASP A 229 8.40 -28.36 1.54
N PRO A 230 9.37 -29.25 1.19
CA PRO A 230 10.22 -29.10 0.01
C PRO A 230 9.46 -28.95 -1.32
N GLN A 231 8.21 -29.40 -1.38
CA GLN A 231 7.34 -29.33 -2.56
C GLN A 231 6.35 -28.15 -2.50
N GLY A 232 6.42 -27.36 -1.40
CA GLY A 232 5.48 -26.31 -1.11
C GLY A 232 5.67 -25.05 -1.94
N ILE A 233 4.55 -24.46 -2.34
CA ILE A 233 4.45 -23.10 -2.88
C ILE A 233 3.28 -22.38 -2.22
N GLY A 234 3.47 -21.11 -1.90
CA GLY A 234 2.43 -20.28 -1.33
C GLY A 234 2.56 -18.82 -1.77
N PHE A 235 1.59 -18.00 -1.36
CA PHE A 235 1.63 -16.56 -1.53
C PHE A 235 1.25 -15.86 -0.22
N ILE A 236 2.00 -14.79 0.12
CA ILE A 236 1.90 -14.12 1.41
C ILE A 236 2.31 -12.65 1.31
N GLY A 237 1.89 -11.80 2.23
CA GLY A 237 2.41 -10.44 2.37
C GLY A 237 3.90 -10.46 2.77
N LEU A 238 4.68 -9.54 2.25
CA LEU A 238 6.13 -9.48 2.41
C LEU A 238 6.62 -9.65 3.86
N PRO A 239 6.03 -9.01 4.88
CA PRO A 239 6.49 -9.15 6.27
C PRO A 239 6.40 -10.57 6.83
N TYR A 240 5.62 -11.42 6.20
CA TYR A 240 5.34 -12.79 6.66
C TYR A 240 6.10 -13.87 5.88
N VAL A 241 7.08 -13.50 5.06
CA VAL A 241 7.93 -14.48 4.31
C VAL A 241 8.70 -15.38 5.28
N ARG A 242 9.19 -14.83 6.39
CA ARG A 242 9.86 -15.54 7.49
C ARG A 242 11.03 -16.41 6.99
N GLN A 243 10.94 -17.73 7.16
CA GLN A 243 11.97 -18.70 6.76
C GLN A 243 11.82 -19.17 5.30
N ALA A 244 10.70 -18.86 4.64
CA ALA A 244 10.48 -19.25 3.24
C ALA A 244 11.34 -18.40 2.30
N LYS A 245 11.54 -18.90 1.08
CA LYS A 245 12.25 -18.19 0.02
C LYS A 245 11.28 -17.48 -0.90
N ALA A 246 11.36 -16.15 -0.98
CA ALA A 246 10.65 -15.39 -2.00
C ALA A 246 11.34 -15.50 -3.36
N VAL A 247 10.56 -15.60 -4.45
CA VAL A 247 11.05 -15.66 -5.82
C VAL A 247 10.71 -14.42 -6.62
N ALA A 248 11.50 -14.12 -7.66
CA ALA A 248 11.25 -13.02 -8.57
C ALA A 248 10.02 -13.32 -9.45
N ILE A 249 9.25 -12.28 -9.76
CA ILE A 249 8.05 -12.37 -10.58
C ILE A 249 8.23 -11.60 -11.89
N ILE A 250 7.81 -12.24 -12.98
CA ILE A 250 7.72 -11.65 -14.32
C ILE A 250 6.23 -11.51 -14.65
N ASP A 251 5.79 -10.34 -15.10
CA ASP A 251 4.43 -10.15 -15.60
C ASP A 251 4.43 -9.60 -17.02
N GLY A 252 4.05 -10.44 -17.98
CA GLY A 252 4.09 -10.13 -19.40
C GLY A 252 5.51 -9.84 -19.90
N GLN A 253 5.76 -8.60 -20.30
CA GLN A 253 7.07 -8.15 -20.80
C GLN A 253 7.91 -7.42 -19.75
N SER A 254 7.51 -7.48 -18.47
CA SER A 254 8.32 -6.90 -17.40
C SER A 254 9.63 -7.68 -17.19
N GLN A 255 10.62 -7.04 -16.58
CA GLN A 255 11.79 -7.76 -16.07
C GLN A 255 11.38 -8.63 -14.86
N ALA A 256 12.20 -9.62 -14.52
CA ALA A 256 12.04 -10.39 -13.29
C ALA A 256 12.32 -9.48 -12.06
N MET A 257 11.36 -9.38 -11.17
CA MET A 257 11.42 -8.49 -10.00
C MET A 257 11.23 -9.29 -8.72
N LEU A 258 12.21 -9.23 -7.82
CA LEU A 258 12.03 -9.65 -6.42
C LEU A 258 11.13 -8.63 -5.70
N PRO A 259 10.44 -9.04 -4.62
CA PRO A 259 9.65 -8.13 -3.80
C PRO A 259 10.54 -7.22 -2.94
N LEU A 260 11.34 -6.36 -3.60
CA LEU A 260 12.22 -5.40 -2.95
C LEU A 260 11.45 -4.16 -2.51
N ASN A 261 11.82 -3.59 -1.37
CA ASN A 261 11.18 -2.39 -0.81
C ASN A 261 11.08 -1.25 -1.84
N SER A 262 12.14 -1.01 -2.64
CA SER A 262 12.16 0.04 -3.66
C SER A 262 11.12 -0.19 -4.77
N LEU A 263 10.97 -1.43 -5.24
CA LEU A 263 10.01 -1.79 -6.29
C LEU A 263 8.56 -1.84 -5.77
N ILE A 264 8.38 -2.18 -4.50
CA ILE A 264 7.07 -2.17 -3.86
C ILE A 264 6.64 -0.73 -3.55
N ALA A 265 7.56 0.12 -3.06
CA ALA A 265 7.28 1.53 -2.76
C ALA A 265 6.75 2.29 -3.98
N THR A 266 7.33 2.03 -5.15
CA THR A 266 6.90 2.59 -6.43
C THR A 266 5.72 1.86 -7.05
N GLU A 267 5.27 0.76 -6.45
CA GLU A 267 4.25 -0.15 -7.00
C GLU A 267 4.66 -0.74 -8.37
N ASP A 268 5.96 -0.77 -8.70
CA ASP A 268 6.47 -1.39 -9.93
C ASP A 268 6.52 -2.91 -9.83
N TYR A 269 6.70 -3.45 -8.60
CA TYR A 269 6.61 -4.89 -8.39
C TYR A 269 5.24 -5.41 -8.84
N PRO A 270 5.15 -6.44 -9.70
CA PRO A 270 3.89 -6.86 -10.31
C PRO A 270 2.79 -7.19 -9.31
N LEU A 271 3.16 -7.81 -8.19
CA LEU A 271 2.23 -8.21 -7.13
C LEU A 271 2.23 -7.25 -5.94
N SER A 272 2.52 -5.96 -6.15
CA SER A 272 2.33 -4.92 -5.15
C SER A 272 0.85 -4.63 -4.92
N ARG A 273 0.52 -4.28 -3.69
CA ARG A 273 -0.84 -3.91 -3.28
C ARG A 273 -0.80 -2.80 -2.24
N ARG A 274 -1.91 -2.08 -2.12
CA ARG A 274 -2.13 -1.07 -1.09
C ARG A 274 -2.85 -1.67 0.09
N LEU A 275 -2.51 -1.21 1.28
CA LEU A 275 -3.24 -1.49 2.52
C LEU A 275 -4.08 -0.29 2.89
N PHE A 276 -5.31 -0.53 3.33
CA PHE A 276 -6.32 0.51 3.51
C PHE A 276 -6.95 0.47 4.89
N PHE A 277 -7.29 1.66 5.37
CA PHE A 277 -8.37 1.88 6.32
C PHE A 277 -9.54 2.53 5.60
N TYR A 278 -10.75 2.01 5.83
CA TYR A 278 -12.00 2.56 5.31
C TYR A 278 -12.85 3.08 6.45
N LEU A 279 -13.20 4.39 6.36
CA LEU A 279 -14.04 5.07 7.32
C LEU A 279 -15.36 5.43 6.66
N PRO A 280 -16.52 4.98 7.19
CA PRO A 280 -17.82 5.39 6.65
C PRO A 280 -17.98 6.91 6.74
N PRO A 281 -18.36 7.61 5.65
CA PRO A 281 -18.62 9.05 5.67
C PRO A 281 -19.70 9.48 6.69
N THR A 282 -20.65 8.59 6.97
CA THR A 282 -21.71 8.80 7.97
C THR A 282 -21.28 8.43 9.39
N GLY A 283 -20.23 7.62 9.55
CA GLY A 283 -19.71 7.17 10.83
C GLY A 283 -18.68 8.18 11.36
N LYS A 284 -19.07 8.99 12.36
CA LYS A 284 -18.16 10.01 12.93
C LYS A 284 -17.53 9.55 14.24
N ASN A 285 -16.84 8.39 14.21
CA ASN A 285 -16.03 8.00 15.36
C ASN A 285 -14.72 8.80 15.38
N PRO A 286 -14.49 9.71 16.33
CA PRO A 286 -13.30 10.55 16.35
C PRO A 286 -12.01 9.75 16.60
N TRP A 287 -12.08 8.59 17.26
CA TRP A 287 -10.92 7.69 17.43
C TRP A 287 -10.52 7.02 16.12
N ALA A 288 -11.48 6.72 15.24
CA ALA A 288 -11.18 6.19 13.91
C ALA A 288 -10.43 7.22 13.06
N GLN A 289 -10.87 8.49 13.08
CA GLN A 289 -10.17 9.57 12.39
C GLN A 289 -8.78 9.81 13.00
N ALA A 290 -8.67 9.84 14.32
CA ALA A 290 -7.40 10.02 15.01
C ALA A 290 -6.40 8.89 14.68
N LEU A 291 -6.87 7.64 14.53
CA LEU A 291 -6.03 6.52 14.12
C LEU A 291 -5.52 6.70 12.68
N VAL A 292 -6.35 7.17 11.76
CA VAL A 292 -5.94 7.47 10.39
C VAL A 292 -4.90 8.60 10.39
N ASP A 293 -5.17 9.70 11.06
CA ASP A 293 -4.27 10.86 11.12
C ASP A 293 -2.91 10.47 11.75
N TYR A 294 -2.96 9.70 12.84
CA TYR A 294 -1.74 9.15 13.46
C TYR A 294 -0.98 8.23 12.50
N THR A 295 -1.68 7.33 11.80
CA THR A 295 -1.05 6.42 10.84
C THR A 295 -0.36 7.18 9.70
N GLN A 296 -0.94 8.29 9.22
CA GLN A 296 -0.36 9.13 8.18
C GLN A 296 0.79 10.01 8.67
N SER A 297 0.96 10.16 9.98
CA SER A 297 2.07 10.91 10.57
C SER A 297 3.42 10.20 10.40
N SER A 298 4.53 10.93 10.58
CA SER A 298 5.88 10.35 10.58
C SER A 298 6.06 9.24 11.63
N LYS A 299 5.42 9.37 12.80
CA LYS A 299 5.45 8.35 13.86
C LYS A 299 4.69 7.09 13.44
N GLY A 300 3.49 7.23 12.87
CA GLY A 300 2.71 6.12 12.35
C GLY A 300 3.43 5.42 11.20
N GLN A 301 4.02 6.17 10.27
CA GLN A 301 4.78 5.60 9.15
C GLN A 301 6.08 4.91 9.60
N ALA A 302 6.70 5.35 10.70
CA ALA A 302 7.82 4.62 11.33
C ALA A 302 7.35 3.26 11.88
N ILE A 303 6.15 3.17 12.46
CA ILE A 303 5.54 1.90 12.89
C ILE A 303 5.25 1.00 11.69
N VAL A 304 4.74 1.55 10.58
CA VAL A 304 4.54 0.79 9.34
C VAL A 304 5.84 0.12 8.89
N ALA A 305 6.93 0.89 8.81
CA ALA A 305 8.25 0.38 8.42
C ALA A 305 8.80 -0.66 9.41
N ALA A 306 8.64 -0.43 10.72
CA ALA A 306 9.09 -1.35 11.77
C ALA A 306 8.35 -2.69 11.73
N ASN A 307 7.12 -2.72 11.19
CA ASN A 307 6.35 -3.96 10.98
C ASN A 307 6.62 -4.60 9.60
N GLY A 308 7.63 -4.15 8.85
CA GLY A 308 8.08 -4.75 7.59
C GLY A 308 7.24 -4.36 6.36
N PHE A 309 6.26 -3.48 6.50
CA PHE A 309 5.52 -2.92 5.38
C PHE A 309 6.23 -1.68 4.81
N ILE A 310 5.86 -1.29 3.61
CA ILE A 310 6.45 -0.13 2.97
C ILE A 310 5.70 1.13 3.41
N ALA A 311 6.42 1.96 4.16
CA ALA A 311 5.95 3.29 4.55
C ALA A 311 5.81 4.20 3.32
N GLN A 312 4.86 5.12 3.39
CA GLN A 312 4.61 6.10 2.34
C GLN A 312 5.51 7.35 2.44
N THR A 313 6.56 7.27 3.27
CA THR A 313 7.59 8.32 3.36
C THR A 313 8.39 8.37 2.05
N VAL A 314 8.44 9.54 1.44
CA VAL A 314 9.19 9.74 0.18
C VAL A 314 10.68 9.69 0.45
N GLN A 315 11.39 8.88 -0.34
CA GLN A 315 12.84 8.72 -0.28
C GLN A 315 13.44 8.79 -1.69
N ALA A 316 14.65 9.33 -1.81
CA ALA A 316 15.41 9.25 -3.05
C ALA A 316 16.15 7.91 -3.15
N MET A 317 16.04 7.28 -4.32
CA MET A 317 16.60 5.97 -4.61
C MET A 317 17.53 6.05 -5.81
N THR A 318 18.67 5.38 -5.72
CA THR A 318 19.56 5.21 -6.86
C THR A 318 19.03 4.09 -7.75
N VAL A 319 18.85 4.37 -9.03
CA VAL A 319 18.50 3.38 -10.04
C VAL A 319 19.77 3.01 -10.81
N THR A 320 20.18 1.75 -10.73
CA THR A 320 21.35 1.26 -11.48
C THR A 320 21.00 1.11 -12.96
N PRO A 321 21.68 1.83 -13.87
CA PRO A 321 21.40 1.71 -15.30
C PRO A 321 21.78 0.31 -15.81
N ASN A 322 20.98 -0.21 -16.74
CA ASN A 322 21.24 -1.47 -17.43
C ASN A 322 20.94 -1.33 -18.93
N ALA A 323 21.39 -2.31 -19.71
CA ALA A 323 21.29 -2.29 -21.17
C ALA A 323 19.84 -2.38 -21.71
N LEU A 324 18.88 -2.80 -20.89
CA LEU A 324 17.46 -2.90 -21.29
C LEU A 324 16.72 -1.57 -21.12
N MET A 325 17.34 -0.58 -20.49
CA MET A 325 16.75 0.76 -20.34
C MET A 325 17.01 1.61 -21.58
N PRO A 326 16.05 2.45 -22.00
CA PRO A 326 16.27 3.45 -23.03
C PRO A 326 17.44 4.36 -22.69
N GLU A 327 18.21 4.83 -23.68
CA GLU A 327 19.41 5.66 -23.47
C GLU A 327 19.11 6.91 -22.64
N GLY A 328 18.00 7.60 -22.91
CA GLY A 328 17.55 8.77 -22.14
C GLY A 328 17.28 8.46 -20.68
N TYR A 329 16.77 7.26 -20.37
CA TYR A 329 16.52 6.82 -19.00
C TYR A 329 17.82 6.40 -18.29
N GLN A 330 18.73 5.71 -19.01
CA GLN A 330 20.07 5.42 -18.49
C GLN A 330 20.83 6.71 -18.15
N SER A 331 20.77 7.73 -19.01
CA SER A 331 21.38 9.03 -18.73
C SER A 331 20.80 9.68 -17.48
N LEU A 332 19.47 9.64 -17.33
CA LEU A 332 18.79 10.16 -16.15
C LEU A 332 19.24 9.43 -14.87
N SER A 333 19.28 8.10 -14.89
CA SER A 333 19.66 7.29 -13.72
C SER A 333 21.12 7.46 -13.28
N ARG A 334 22.00 7.96 -14.15
CA ARG A 334 23.41 8.28 -13.79
C ARG A 334 23.56 9.63 -13.08
N HIS A 335 22.60 10.55 -13.25
CA HIS A 335 22.77 11.95 -12.82
C HIS A 335 21.71 12.41 -11.82
N ALA A 336 20.65 11.61 -11.63
CA ALA A 336 19.54 11.93 -10.74
C ALA A 336 19.11 10.71 -9.93
N GLN A 337 18.39 10.94 -8.86
CA GLN A 337 17.77 9.91 -8.03
C GLN A 337 16.26 9.90 -8.26
N ARG A 338 15.67 8.70 -8.32
CA ARG A 338 14.23 8.52 -8.41
C ARG A 338 13.62 8.60 -7.02
N LEU A 339 12.51 9.31 -6.87
CA LEU A 339 11.74 9.25 -5.63
C LEU A 339 10.95 7.94 -5.54
N SER A 340 10.75 7.46 -4.31
CA SER A 340 10.03 6.20 -3.99
C SER A 340 8.52 6.28 -4.20
N VAL A 341 8.07 7.09 -5.15
CA VAL A 341 6.67 7.37 -5.46
C VAL A 341 6.44 7.33 -6.96
N ASN A 342 5.34 6.72 -7.36
CA ASN A 342 4.76 6.87 -8.69
C ASN A 342 3.38 7.50 -8.58
N PHE A 343 3.13 8.52 -9.39
CA PHE A 343 1.76 9.00 -9.55
C PHE A 343 0.98 8.06 -10.47
N ARG A 344 -0.15 7.58 -9.97
CA ARG A 344 -1.12 6.78 -10.71
C ARG A 344 -2.36 7.63 -11.02
N PHE A 345 -3.12 7.17 -11.99
CA PHE A 345 -4.28 7.88 -12.51
C PHE A 345 -5.51 6.99 -12.42
N GLU A 346 -6.66 7.62 -12.23
CA GLU A 346 -7.95 6.93 -12.31
C GLU A 346 -8.11 6.30 -13.69
N GLU A 347 -8.81 5.20 -13.77
CA GLU A 347 -9.01 4.47 -15.01
C GLU A 347 -9.66 5.36 -16.07
N GLY A 348 -9.10 5.36 -17.29
CA GLY A 348 -9.59 6.16 -18.40
C GLY A 348 -9.44 7.68 -18.24
N SER A 349 -8.78 8.16 -17.18
CA SER A 349 -8.69 9.55 -16.78
C SER A 349 -7.23 10.05 -16.74
N ALA A 350 -7.04 11.36 -16.71
CA ALA A 350 -5.82 12.05 -16.32
C ALA A 350 -5.90 12.58 -14.87
N SER A 351 -6.96 12.24 -14.12
CA SER A 351 -7.13 12.59 -12.71
C SER A 351 -6.29 11.67 -11.83
N LEU A 352 -5.65 12.26 -10.82
CA LEU A 352 -4.90 11.50 -9.81
C LEU A 352 -5.86 10.70 -8.92
N ASP A 353 -5.49 9.46 -8.59
CA ASP A 353 -6.21 8.65 -7.60
C ASP A 353 -6.02 9.20 -6.16
N ASN A 354 -6.72 8.63 -5.19
CA ASN A 354 -6.67 9.13 -3.81
C ASN A 354 -5.26 9.08 -3.20
N LYS A 355 -4.50 8.01 -3.47
CA LYS A 355 -3.11 7.90 -3.02
C LYS A 355 -2.23 8.96 -3.69
N ALA A 356 -2.34 9.13 -5.00
CA ALA A 356 -1.52 10.08 -5.74
C ALA A 356 -1.77 11.53 -5.29
N ARG A 357 -3.00 11.88 -4.87
CA ARG A 357 -3.28 13.19 -4.26
C ARG A 357 -2.56 13.38 -2.93
N GLN A 358 -2.51 12.35 -2.08
CA GLN A 358 -1.73 12.39 -0.84
C GLN A 358 -0.23 12.42 -1.10
N ASP A 359 0.24 11.63 -2.07
CA ASP A 359 1.64 11.59 -2.46
C ASP A 359 2.14 12.91 -3.03
N LEU A 360 1.26 13.69 -3.67
CA LEU A 360 1.60 15.03 -4.15
C LEU A 360 2.10 15.92 -2.99
N THR A 361 1.39 15.92 -1.87
CA THR A 361 1.79 16.66 -0.67
C THR A 361 3.14 16.15 -0.14
N ARG A 362 3.31 14.84 -0.03
CA ARG A 362 4.56 14.21 0.45
C ARG A 362 5.76 14.53 -0.46
N VAL A 363 5.54 14.52 -1.77
CA VAL A 363 6.59 14.88 -2.75
C VAL A 363 6.93 16.37 -2.67
N LEU A 364 5.93 17.24 -2.50
CA LEU A 364 6.16 18.68 -2.29
C LEU A 364 6.95 18.95 -1.01
N ASP A 365 6.62 18.29 0.08
CA ASP A 365 7.35 18.39 1.34
C ASP A 365 8.80 17.92 1.16
N TYR A 366 9.02 16.79 0.50
CA TYR A 366 10.37 16.30 0.16
C TYR A 366 11.16 17.33 -0.65
N ILE A 367 10.57 17.86 -1.73
CA ILE A 367 11.21 18.84 -2.64
C ILE A 367 11.60 20.11 -1.85
N LYS A 368 10.71 20.60 -0.98
CA LYS A 368 10.94 21.80 -0.15
C LYS A 368 12.01 21.55 0.92
N GLN A 369 11.95 20.42 1.62
CA GLN A 369 12.91 20.07 2.68
C GLN A 369 14.34 19.84 2.17
N HIS A 370 14.50 19.49 0.89
CA HIS A 370 15.81 19.22 0.27
C HIS A 370 16.23 20.32 -0.71
N ASP A 371 15.59 21.50 -0.67
CA ASP A 371 15.91 22.65 -1.52
C ASP A 371 15.90 22.35 -3.03
N LYS A 372 14.96 21.46 -3.49
CA LYS A 372 14.85 21.01 -4.87
C LYS A 372 13.80 21.78 -5.69
N THR A 373 13.32 22.94 -5.22
CA THR A 373 12.22 23.71 -5.84
C THR A 373 12.60 24.35 -7.18
N ALA A 374 13.88 24.60 -7.46
CA ALA A 374 14.32 25.39 -8.61
C ALA A 374 15.11 24.55 -9.63
N GLY A 375 14.43 24.02 -10.65
CA GLY A 375 15.08 23.33 -11.77
C GLY A 375 15.80 22.03 -11.45
N GLN A 376 15.44 21.39 -10.34
CA GLN A 376 16.06 20.13 -9.89
C GLN A 376 15.13 18.93 -9.93
N VAL A 377 13.93 19.09 -10.49
CA VAL A 377 12.93 18.03 -10.58
C VAL A 377 12.63 17.72 -12.04
N THR A 378 12.72 16.45 -12.42
CA THR A 378 12.30 15.93 -13.71
C THR A 378 11.12 14.97 -13.51
N LEU A 379 10.09 15.12 -14.33
CA LEU A 379 8.96 14.19 -14.38
C LEU A 379 9.10 13.27 -15.59
N VAL A 380 8.91 11.97 -15.36
CA VAL A 380 9.05 10.95 -16.38
C VAL A 380 7.74 10.18 -16.52
N GLY A 381 7.04 10.38 -17.64
CA GLY A 381 5.78 9.70 -17.92
C GLY A 381 5.96 8.40 -18.66
N PHE A 382 5.13 7.42 -18.31
CA PHE A 382 4.98 6.16 -19.02
C PHE A 382 3.52 5.89 -19.35
N GLY A 383 3.29 5.00 -20.29
CA GLY A 383 1.98 4.58 -20.75
C GLY A 383 1.88 3.07 -20.93
N ASP A 384 0.68 2.62 -21.19
CA ASP A 384 0.42 1.28 -21.66
C ASP A 384 0.68 1.18 -23.17
N ALA A 385 0.91 -0.02 -23.67
CA ALA A 385 1.09 -0.26 -25.09
C ALA A 385 -0.15 0.15 -25.89
N LYS A 386 0.08 0.87 -26.99
CA LYS A 386 -0.93 1.29 -27.96
C LYS A 386 -0.53 0.76 -29.35
N SER A 387 -1.48 0.67 -30.25
CA SER A 387 -1.23 0.34 -31.65
C SER A 387 -0.33 1.38 -32.35
N ASP A 388 -0.37 2.63 -31.88
CA ASP A 388 0.46 3.73 -32.36
C ASP A 388 1.46 4.15 -31.26
N PRO A 389 2.78 3.91 -31.42
CA PRO A 389 3.80 4.33 -30.47
C PRO A 389 3.86 5.83 -30.24
N ALA A 390 3.63 6.67 -31.24
CA ALA A 390 3.62 8.12 -31.10
C ALA A 390 2.49 8.60 -30.17
N ARG A 391 1.35 7.92 -30.22
CA ARG A 391 0.23 8.17 -29.32
C ARG A 391 0.57 7.77 -27.89
N ALA A 392 1.28 6.65 -27.68
CA ALA A 392 1.73 6.23 -26.35
C ALA A 392 2.71 7.25 -25.74
N ASP A 393 3.67 7.75 -26.54
CA ASP A 393 4.61 8.79 -26.12
C ASP A 393 3.88 10.10 -25.75
N LEU A 394 2.98 10.57 -26.60
CA LEU A 394 2.19 11.77 -26.32
C LEU A 394 1.39 11.65 -25.02
N LEU A 395 0.67 10.54 -24.81
CA LEU A 395 -0.11 10.30 -23.60
C LEU A 395 0.76 10.23 -22.35
N SER A 396 1.97 9.65 -22.45
CA SER A 396 2.91 9.61 -21.34
C SER A 396 3.36 11.02 -20.92
N LYS A 397 3.65 11.89 -21.86
CA LYS A 397 3.96 13.31 -21.60
C LYS A 397 2.79 14.06 -21.00
N LEU A 398 1.57 13.86 -21.51
CA LEU A 398 0.36 14.52 -20.99
C LEU A 398 0.09 14.18 -19.52
N ARG A 399 0.34 12.92 -19.10
CA ARG A 399 0.26 12.53 -17.68
C ARG A 399 1.30 13.26 -16.83
N ALA A 400 2.54 13.32 -17.29
CA ALA A 400 3.58 14.07 -16.61
C ALA A 400 3.25 15.56 -16.51
N MET A 401 2.61 16.15 -17.54
CA MET A 401 2.12 17.53 -17.51
C MET A 401 0.98 17.72 -16.49
N ALA A 402 0.13 16.74 -16.26
CA ALA A 402 -0.89 16.81 -15.22
C ALA A 402 -0.25 16.91 -13.81
N VAL A 403 0.76 16.10 -13.53
CA VAL A 403 1.52 16.20 -12.27
C VAL A 403 2.26 17.53 -12.16
N ARG A 404 2.91 17.98 -13.26
CA ARG A 404 3.56 19.29 -13.30
C ARG A 404 2.62 20.40 -12.88
N ARG A 405 1.40 20.42 -13.41
CA ARG A 405 0.41 21.48 -13.12
C ARG A 405 0.17 21.62 -11.61
N GLU A 406 0.14 20.50 -10.90
CA GLU A 406 -0.04 20.53 -9.44
C GLU A 406 1.22 21.02 -8.71
N LEU A 407 2.41 20.52 -9.07
CA LEU A 407 3.67 20.95 -8.46
C LEU A 407 3.96 22.45 -8.67
N VAL A 408 3.65 22.98 -9.85
CA VAL A 408 3.88 24.40 -10.18
C VAL A 408 2.98 25.34 -9.37
N LYS A 409 1.77 24.92 -8.98
CA LYS A 409 0.91 25.72 -8.08
C LYS A 409 1.57 26.01 -6.75
N ASP A 410 2.43 25.09 -6.30
CA ASP A 410 3.18 25.18 -5.05
C ASP A 410 4.61 25.74 -5.21
N GLY A 411 4.90 26.37 -6.37
CA GLY A 411 6.14 27.08 -6.63
C GLY A 411 7.31 26.23 -7.12
N VAL A 412 7.08 24.95 -7.49
CA VAL A 412 8.14 24.11 -8.04
C VAL A 412 8.40 24.42 -9.50
N VAL A 413 9.62 24.81 -9.83
CA VAL A 413 10.09 24.98 -11.21
C VAL A 413 10.76 23.69 -11.66
N LEU A 414 10.16 22.98 -12.60
CA LEU A 414 10.72 21.74 -13.12
C LEU A 414 11.93 21.96 -14.02
N ARG A 415 12.86 21.03 -14.03
CA ARG A 415 13.95 20.97 -14.99
C ARG A 415 13.44 20.58 -16.38
N GLU A 416 12.70 19.49 -16.47
CA GLU A 416 12.13 18.98 -17.72
C GLU A 416 11.01 17.97 -17.46
N ILE A 417 10.33 17.62 -18.54
CA ILE A 417 9.37 16.51 -18.62
C ILE A 417 9.84 15.59 -19.73
N ARG A 418 9.89 14.28 -19.44
CA ARG A 418 10.19 13.23 -20.42
C ARG A 418 9.01 12.28 -20.55
N GLY A 419 8.79 11.75 -21.75
CA GLY A 419 7.87 10.65 -22.01
C GLY A 419 8.64 9.48 -22.61
N PHE A 420 8.33 8.28 -22.15
CA PHE A 420 8.90 7.03 -22.67
C PHE A 420 7.81 6.12 -23.24
N GLY A 421 6.60 6.64 -23.48
CA GLY A 421 5.54 5.86 -24.10
C GLY A 421 5.27 4.55 -23.36
N ALA A 422 5.29 3.46 -24.09
CA ALA A 422 5.06 2.10 -23.57
C ALA A 422 6.37 1.36 -23.21
N GLU A 423 7.50 2.06 -23.19
CA GLU A 423 8.77 1.43 -22.81
C GLU A 423 8.82 1.08 -21.32
N MET A 424 9.68 0.14 -20.95
CA MET A 424 9.88 -0.31 -19.57
C MET A 424 8.57 -0.69 -18.83
N PRO A 425 7.76 -1.60 -19.41
CA PRO A 425 6.55 -2.05 -18.73
C PRO A 425 6.90 -2.73 -17.41
N VAL A 426 6.09 -2.47 -16.39
CA VAL A 426 6.20 -3.09 -15.06
C VAL A 426 5.15 -4.17 -14.83
N ALA A 427 4.17 -4.27 -15.74
CA ALA A 427 3.12 -5.27 -15.70
C ALA A 427 2.62 -5.61 -17.12
N ALA A 428 1.87 -6.71 -17.25
CA ALA A 428 1.28 -7.14 -18.50
C ALA A 428 0.24 -6.13 -19.04
N ASN A 429 0.30 -5.79 -20.32
CA ASN A 429 -0.68 -4.91 -20.97
C ASN A 429 -1.99 -5.61 -21.36
N SER A 430 -2.10 -6.92 -21.14
CA SER A 430 -3.28 -7.72 -21.49
C SER A 430 -4.48 -7.50 -20.57
N LYS A 431 -4.24 -6.93 -19.38
CA LYS A 431 -5.26 -6.65 -18.35
C LYS A 431 -5.30 -5.17 -17.97
N ASP A 432 -6.45 -4.71 -17.47
CA ASP A 432 -6.62 -3.32 -17.03
C ASP A 432 -5.71 -2.97 -15.86
N GLU A 433 -5.58 -3.85 -14.86
CA GLU A 433 -4.72 -3.66 -13.70
C GLU A 433 -3.25 -3.46 -14.10
N GLY A 434 -2.75 -4.27 -15.04
CA GLY A 434 -1.40 -4.14 -15.56
C GLY A 434 -1.23 -2.85 -16.37
N ARG A 435 -2.22 -2.48 -17.20
CA ARG A 435 -2.20 -1.19 -17.92
C ARG A 435 -2.20 0.00 -16.97
N ILE A 436 -2.94 -0.07 -15.86
CA ILE A 436 -2.92 0.98 -14.82
C ILE A 436 -1.53 1.11 -14.21
N LYS A 437 -0.85 -0.01 -13.91
CA LYS A 437 0.54 0.00 -13.41
C LYS A 437 1.52 0.61 -14.41
N ASN A 438 1.36 0.34 -15.70
CA ASN A 438 2.21 0.90 -16.75
C ASN A 438 1.97 2.40 -16.97
N ARG A 439 0.75 2.92 -16.72
CA ARG A 439 0.39 4.34 -16.79
C ARG A 439 0.85 5.08 -15.55
N ARG A 440 2.14 5.37 -15.47
CA ARG A 440 2.75 6.01 -14.30
C ARG A 440 3.52 7.27 -14.63
N VAL A 441 3.70 8.12 -13.64
CA VAL A 441 4.64 9.24 -13.67
C VAL A 441 5.62 9.10 -12.50
N GLU A 442 6.89 9.04 -12.83
CA GLU A 442 8.01 8.98 -11.89
C GLU A 442 8.53 10.39 -11.62
N VAL A 443 9.02 10.61 -10.41
CA VAL A 443 9.66 11.87 -10.00
C VAL A 443 11.15 11.61 -9.80
N TRP A 444 11.98 12.43 -10.45
CA TRP A 444 13.43 12.36 -10.36
C TRP A 444 13.99 13.67 -9.85
N VAL A 445 15.01 13.61 -8.98
CA VAL A 445 15.65 14.77 -8.35
C VAL A 445 17.15 14.73 -8.57
N TYR A 446 17.74 15.91 -8.84
CA TYR A 446 19.18 16.12 -9.06
C TYR A 446 19.88 16.58 -7.80
#